data_07c640e6cb3343df610fc899fee0eff1
#
_entry.id   07c640e6cb3343df610fc899fee0eff1
#
_cell.length_a   1.000
_cell.length_b   1.000
_cell.length_c   1.000
_cell.angle_alpha   90.00
_cell.angle_beta   90.00
_cell.angle_gamma   90.00
#
_symmetry.space_group_name_H-M   'P 1'
#
loop_
_entity.id
_entity.type
_entity.pdbx_description
1 polymer ?
#
loop_
_entity_poly.entity_id
_entity_poly.type
_entity_poly.pdbx_seq_one_letter_code
_entity_poly.pdbx_strand_id
1 'polypeptide(L)'
;MCAFLGVSVRTGVGSDVADGNSITATATQAQYADLAERYKADADYEAGTLVCIGGEFEITQTEAAQDLGVFGVISTDPAYLMNAEADGLPVALAGRVPVKVIGKVAKGDRLCSSEIPGVAQAYNEEWFESRVVFGRALADKEDPTEGLIEAVIGIK
;
A
#
# COMPACT_ATOMS: atom_id res chain seq x y z
N MET A 1 14.47 -20.73 20.36
CA MET A 1 13.17 -21.24 19.85
C MET A 1 12.65 -20.21 18.85
N CYS A 2 13.00 -20.39 17.56
CA CYS A 2 12.54 -19.46 16.52
C CYS A 2 11.09 -19.72 16.23
N ALA A 3 10.25 -18.76 16.52
CA ALA A 3 8.88 -18.75 16.07
C ALA A 3 8.88 -18.50 14.55
N PHE A 4 8.67 -19.53 13.77
CA PHE A 4 8.43 -19.39 12.35
C PHE A 4 7.04 -18.79 12.15
N LEU A 5 7.00 -17.54 11.79
CA LEU A 5 5.80 -16.87 11.30
C LEU A 5 5.31 -17.58 10.04
N GLY A 6 4.33 -18.45 10.19
CA GLY A 6 3.45 -18.87 9.11
C GLY A 6 4.03 -19.63 7.92
N VAL A 7 5.31 -19.96 7.91
CA VAL A 7 5.86 -20.83 6.88
C VAL A 7 5.79 -22.26 7.38
N SER A 8 4.78 -22.98 6.99
CA SER A 8 4.74 -24.43 7.15
C SER A 8 5.70 -25.03 6.12
N VAL A 9 6.94 -25.24 6.51
CA VAL A 9 7.87 -26.06 5.75
C VAL A 9 7.44 -27.51 5.98
N ARG A 10 6.73 -28.08 5.03
CA ARG A 10 6.50 -29.53 5.03
C ARG A 10 7.84 -30.20 4.76
N THR A 11 8.29 -30.88 5.75
CA THR A 11 9.46 -31.71 5.78
C THR A 11 9.52 -32.68 4.61
N GLY A 12 10.54 -32.59 3.83
CA GLY A 12 10.83 -33.51 2.73
C GLY A 12 12.05 -33.09 1.93
N VAL A 13 12.48 -31.87 2.09
CA VAL A 13 13.72 -31.37 1.50
C VAL A 13 14.48 -30.74 2.63
N GLY A 14 15.61 -31.31 2.99
CA GLY A 14 16.46 -30.80 4.04
C GLY A 14 16.85 -29.36 3.73
N SER A 15 16.20 -28.45 4.37
CA SER A 15 16.66 -27.06 4.45
C SER A 15 17.33 -26.93 5.81
N ASP A 16 18.61 -27.07 5.84
CA ASP A 16 19.39 -26.53 6.92
C ASP A 16 19.22 -25.00 6.85
N VAL A 17 18.26 -24.51 7.62
CA VAL A 17 18.22 -23.09 7.96
C VAL A 17 19.22 -22.89 9.08
N ALA A 18 20.44 -23.26 8.82
CA ALA A 18 21.56 -22.88 9.66
C ALA A 18 21.88 -21.43 9.31
N ASP A 19 21.90 -20.60 10.33
CA ASP A 19 22.46 -19.26 10.32
C ASP A 19 21.69 -18.10 9.63
N GLY A 20 20.45 -18.27 9.32
CA GLY A 20 19.55 -17.16 8.95
C GLY A 20 19.80 -16.51 7.59
N ASN A 21 20.55 -17.14 6.70
CA ASN A 21 21.04 -16.45 5.50
C ASN A 21 20.18 -16.57 4.25
N SER A 22 19.42 -17.60 4.05
CA SER A 22 18.42 -17.62 2.99
C SER A 22 17.45 -18.79 3.10
N ILE A 23 16.21 -18.55 2.74
CA ILE A 23 15.23 -19.61 2.48
C ILE A 23 15.01 -19.62 0.97
N THR A 24 15.41 -20.68 0.30
CA THR A 24 15.00 -20.90 -1.09
C THR A 24 13.76 -21.77 -1.08
N ALA A 25 12.61 -21.16 -1.32
CA ALA A 25 11.35 -21.86 -1.40
C ALA A 25 10.50 -21.33 -2.56
N THR A 26 9.69 -22.18 -3.16
CA THR A 26 8.68 -21.77 -4.11
C THR A 26 7.37 -21.60 -3.34
N ALA A 27 6.89 -20.37 -3.19
CA ALA A 27 5.57 -20.10 -2.68
C ALA A 27 4.57 -20.22 -3.83
N THR A 28 3.62 -21.14 -3.71
CA THR A 28 2.55 -21.32 -4.68
C THR A 28 1.34 -20.43 -4.37
N GLN A 29 1.32 -19.80 -3.20
CA GLN A 29 0.24 -18.95 -2.75
C GLN A 29 0.79 -17.87 -1.82
N ALA A 30 0.52 -16.60 -2.12
CA ALA A 30 0.71 -15.48 -1.21
C ALA A 30 -0.64 -15.11 -0.60
N GLN A 31 -0.68 -14.94 0.71
CA GLN A 31 -1.90 -14.56 1.43
C GLN A 31 -2.18 -13.05 1.28
N TYR A 32 -1.16 -12.27 1.04
CA TYR A 32 -1.17 -10.81 0.90
C TYR A 32 -0.66 -10.43 -0.49
N ALA A 33 -0.98 -9.24 -0.96
CA ALA A 33 -0.88 -8.94 -2.38
C ALA A 33 -0.10 -7.66 -2.71
N ASP A 34 0.54 -7.02 -1.73
CA ASP A 34 1.32 -5.81 -1.96
C ASP A 34 2.80 -5.96 -1.61
N LEU A 35 3.62 -5.19 -2.30
CA LEU A 35 5.02 -4.95 -2.02
C LEU A 35 5.13 -3.65 -1.23
N ALA A 36 5.64 -3.72 -0.02
CA ALA A 36 5.82 -2.57 0.84
C ALA A 36 7.26 -2.40 1.32
N GLU A 37 7.56 -1.20 1.77
CA GLU A 37 8.80 -0.85 2.45
C GLU A 37 8.49 0.02 3.67
N ARG A 38 9.32 -0.06 4.73
CA ARG A 38 9.15 0.81 5.89
C ARG A 38 9.76 2.17 5.64
N TYR A 39 8.97 3.21 5.95
CA TYR A 39 9.38 4.61 5.93
C TYR A 39 9.02 5.29 7.24
N LYS A 40 9.92 6.15 7.72
CA LYS A 40 9.69 6.94 8.91
C LYS A 40 8.69 8.06 8.64
N ALA A 41 7.52 7.96 9.26
CA ALA A 41 6.44 8.93 9.13
C ALA A 41 6.52 10.01 10.21
N ASP A 42 5.99 11.19 9.94
CA ASP A 42 5.87 12.30 10.89
C ASP A 42 4.67 12.15 11.84
N ALA A 43 3.79 11.19 11.59
CA ALA A 43 2.68 10.80 12.46
C ALA A 43 2.37 9.31 12.33
N ASP A 44 1.50 8.81 13.21
CA ASP A 44 0.99 7.45 13.17
C ASP A 44 -0.25 7.41 12.26
N TYR A 45 -0.03 7.09 10.99
CA TYR A 45 -1.08 7.02 9.97
C TYR A 45 -1.73 5.64 9.93
N GLU A 46 -3.06 5.64 9.86
CA GLU A 46 -3.84 4.41 9.70
C GLU A 46 -3.65 3.80 8.31
N ALA A 47 -3.88 2.49 8.23
CA ALA A 47 -3.89 1.77 6.96
C ALA A 47 -4.85 2.39 5.93
N GLY A 48 -4.45 2.37 4.68
CA GLY A 48 -5.19 2.98 3.58
C GLY A 48 -4.94 4.47 3.37
N THR A 49 -4.14 5.12 4.24
CA THR A 49 -3.78 6.54 4.10
C THR A 49 -2.78 6.73 2.96
N LEU A 50 -3.05 7.69 2.07
CA LEU A 50 -2.12 8.10 1.01
C LEU A 50 -0.98 8.93 1.58
N VAL A 51 0.23 8.61 1.13
CA VAL A 51 1.45 9.30 1.57
C VAL A 51 2.28 9.84 0.39
N CYS A 52 2.99 10.91 0.68
CA CYS A 52 4.00 11.52 -0.20
C CYS A 52 5.34 11.63 0.54
N ILE A 53 6.42 11.81 -0.21
CA ILE A 53 7.74 12.09 0.36
C ILE A 53 7.73 13.51 0.92
N GLY A 54 8.10 13.66 2.18
CA GLY A 54 8.14 14.97 2.85
C GLY A 54 7.79 14.90 4.32
N GLY A 55 7.40 16.06 4.88
CA GLY A 55 7.16 16.19 6.30
C GLY A 55 8.43 16.36 7.12
N GLU A 56 8.36 16.10 8.41
CA GLU A 56 9.51 16.21 9.32
C GLU A 56 10.52 15.07 9.13
N PHE A 57 10.03 13.90 8.69
CA PHE A 57 10.86 12.71 8.45
C PHE A 57 10.87 12.34 6.95
N GLU A 58 10.62 11.06 6.63
CA GLU A 58 10.71 10.60 5.24
C GLU A 58 9.38 10.77 4.50
N ILE A 59 8.27 10.56 5.21
CA ILE A 59 6.92 10.60 4.63
C ILE A 59 5.94 11.37 5.48
N THR A 60 4.96 11.95 4.80
CA THR A 60 3.78 12.58 5.37
C THR A 60 2.53 12.19 4.56
N GLN A 61 1.34 12.39 5.11
CA GLN A 61 0.11 12.17 4.35
C GLN A 61 -0.06 13.25 3.28
N THR A 62 -0.82 12.96 2.22
CA THR A 62 -1.19 13.97 1.23
C THR A 62 -2.09 15.03 1.84
N GLU A 63 -1.96 16.29 1.41
CA GLU A 63 -2.77 17.42 1.93
C GLU A 63 -3.58 18.14 0.84
N ALA A 64 -3.38 17.77 -0.42
CA ALA A 64 -4.01 18.44 -1.55
C ALA A 64 -4.63 17.45 -2.54
N ALA A 65 -5.67 17.90 -3.23
CA ALA A 65 -6.20 17.17 -4.38
C ALA A 65 -5.18 17.14 -5.52
N GLN A 66 -5.13 16.03 -6.23
CA GLN A 66 -4.27 15.84 -7.39
C GLN A 66 -2.78 16.08 -7.09
N ASP A 67 -2.33 15.65 -5.91
CA ASP A 67 -0.94 15.76 -5.51
C ASP A 67 -0.05 14.84 -6.39
N LEU A 68 0.93 15.45 -7.05
CA LEU A 68 1.93 14.73 -7.86
C LEU A 68 2.93 13.94 -7.02
N GLY A 69 3.02 14.24 -5.73
CA GLY A 69 3.94 13.63 -4.78
C GLY A 69 3.46 12.29 -4.23
N VAL A 70 2.22 11.86 -4.52
CA VAL A 70 1.72 10.56 -4.05
C VAL A 70 2.63 9.44 -4.53
N PHE A 71 3.20 8.70 -3.58
CA PHE A 71 4.11 7.63 -3.92
C PHE A 71 3.69 6.26 -3.36
N GLY A 72 2.82 6.23 -2.35
CA GLY A 72 2.36 4.99 -1.75
C GLY A 72 1.13 5.14 -0.85
N VAL A 73 0.75 4.03 -0.25
CA VAL A 73 -0.39 3.90 0.66
C VAL A 73 0.05 3.13 1.88
N ILE A 74 -0.34 3.55 3.09
CA ILE A 74 -0.04 2.79 4.31
C ILE A 74 -0.68 1.40 4.21
N SER A 75 0.16 0.38 4.24
CA SER A 75 -0.25 -1.03 4.15
C SER A 75 -0.72 -1.59 5.48
N THR A 76 -1.52 -2.64 5.43
CA THR A 76 -1.92 -3.42 6.61
C THR A 76 -0.95 -4.56 6.87
N ASP A 77 -0.78 -5.43 5.88
CA ASP A 77 -0.10 -6.72 6.02
C ASP A 77 0.49 -7.14 4.66
N PRO A 78 1.64 -6.56 4.30
CA PRO A 78 2.21 -6.73 2.98
C PRO A 78 2.67 -8.17 2.73
N ALA A 79 2.54 -8.63 1.48
CA ALA A 79 3.08 -9.92 1.05
C ALA A 79 4.61 -9.96 1.12
N TYR A 80 5.24 -8.83 0.87
CA TYR A 80 6.67 -8.64 0.97
C TYR A 80 6.99 -7.28 1.57
N LEU A 81 7.74 -7.27 2.67
CA LEU A 81 8.13 -6.05 3.37
C LEU A 81 9.64 -5.86 3.27
N MET A 82 10.05 -4.85 2.54
CA MET A 82 11.44 -4.38 2.50
C MET A 82 11.75 -3.54 3.73
N ASN A 83 13.01 -3.50 4.11
CA ASN A 83 13.49 -2.71 5.24
C ASN A 83 12.75 -3.02 6.55
N ALA A 84 12.41 -4.30 6.76
CA ALA A 84 11.49 -4.75 7.82
C ALA A 84 11.96 -4.43 9.25
N GLU A 85 13.27 -4.29 9.46
CA GLU A 85 13.87 -3.97 10.76
C GLU A 85 13.94 -2.46 11.03
N ALA A 86 13.65 -1.63 10.03
CA ALA A 86 13.64 -0.17 10.19
C ALA A 86 12.45 0.30 11.03
N ASP A 87 12.64 1.41 11.73
CA ASP A 87 11.56 2.15 12.36
C ASP A 87 10.69 2.82 11.30
N GLY A 88 9.38 2.75 11.46
CA GLY A 88 8.46 3.40 10.52
C GLY A 88 7.23 2.56 10.15
N LEU A 89 6.40 3.11 9.28
CA LEU A 89 5.17 2.49 8.80
C LEU A 89 5.40 1.74 7.49
N PRO A 90 4.74 0.60 7.27
CA PRO A 90 4.81 -0.10 6.00
C PRO A 90 4.02 0.67 4.93
N VAL A 91 4.69 1.07 3.86
CA VAL A 91 4.09 1.76 2.73
C VAL A 91 4.06 0.82 1.53
N ALA A 92 2.86 0.51 1.05
CA ALA A 92 2.66 -0.23 -0.19
C ALA A 92 3.10 0.64 -1.37
N LEU A 93 4.00 0.11 -2.18
CA LEU A 93 4.54 0.74 -3.39
C LEU A 93 3.91 0.17 -4.66
N ALA A 94 3.47 -1.08 -4.62
CA ALA A 94 2.82 -1.77 -5.73
C ALA A 94 1.96 -2.93 -5.25
N GLY A 95 0.92 -3.23 -5.99
CA GLY A 95 0.04 -4.37 -5.74
C GLY A 95 -1.33 -3.98 -5.23
N ARG A 96 -2.00 -4.92 -4.58
CA ARG A 96 -3.36 -4.75 -4.06
C ARG A 96 -3.30 -4.29 -2.60
N VAL A 97 -3.98 -3.20 -2.29
CA VAL A 97 -4.01 -2.60 -0.95
C VAL A 97 -5.36 -1.93 -0.70
N PRO A 98 -5.90 -1.93 0.53
CA PRO A 98 -7.02 -1.08 0.88
C PRO A 98 -6.60 0.39 0.85
N VAL A 99 -7.47 1.24 0.30
CA VAL A 99 -7.25 2.68 0.15
C VAL A 99 -8.44 3.45 0.73
N LYS A 100 -8.19 4.46 1.53
CA LYS A 100 -9.21 5.42 1.97
C LYS A 100 -9.67 6.26 0.80
N VAL A 101 -10.96 6.29 0.54
CA VAL A 101 -11.55 7.09 -0.54
C VAL A 101 -12.76 7.90 -0.07
N ILE A 102 -12.93 9.06 -0.65
CA ILE A 102 -14.13 9.92 -0.49
C ILE A 102 -14.93 9.94 -1.81
N GLY A 103 -16.21 10.10 -1.70
CA GLY A 103 -17.09 10.13 -2.87
C GLY A 103 -17.45 8.74 -3.40
N LYS A 104 -18.20 8.72 -4.48
CA LYS A 104 -18.52 7.49 -5.22
C LYS A 104 -17.34 7.08 -6.07
N VAL A 105 -17.07 5.78 -6.09
CA VAL A 105 -16.00 5.18 -6.89
C VAL A 105 -16.55 3.94 -7.55
N ALA A 106 -16.36 3.81 -8.85
CA ALA A 106 -16.70 2.60 -9.60
C ALA A 106 -15.45 1.71 -9.79
N LYS A 107 -15.66 0.42 -9.87
CA LYS A 107 -14.61 -0.54 -10.22
C LYS A 107 -13.96 -0.15 -11.56
N GLY A 108 -12.64 -0.01 -11.56
CA GLY A 108 -11.85 0.41 -12.71
C GLY A 108 -11.52 1.90 -12.75
N ASP A 109 -12.18 2.71 -11.93
CA ASP A 109 -11.86 4.13 -11.83
C ASP A 109 -10.39 4.34 -11.49
N ARG A 110 -9.79 5.35 -12.12
CA ARG A 110 -8.48 5.88 -11.72
C ARG A 110 -8.61 6.63 -10.40
N LEU A 111 -7.59 6.53 -9.56
CA LEU A 111 -7.56 7.17 -8.25
C LEU A 111 -6.46 8.23 -8.17
N CYS A 112 -6.81 9.36 -7.59
CA CYS A 112 -5.87 10.42 -7.21
C CYS A 112 -6.14 10.87 -5.76
N SER A 113 -5.27 11.70 -5.19
CA SER A 113 -5.53 12.32 -3.88
C SER A 113 -6.72 13.29 -3.95
N SER A 114 -7.43 13.42 -2.84
CA SER A 114 -8.51 14.40 -2.64
C SER A 114 -8.00 15.61 -1.84
N GLU A 115 -8.89 16.56 -1.55
CA GLU A 115 -8.61 17.67 -0.62
C GLU A 115 -8.60 17.23 0.85
N ILE A 116 -9.06 16.00 1.14
CA ILE A 116 -9.02 15.45 2.50
C ILE A 116 -7.65 14.80 2.69
N PRO A 117 -6.90 15.19 3.75
CA PRO A 117 -5.58 14.64 4.00
C PRO A 117 -5.55 13.11 4.04
N GLY A 118 -4.64 12.51 3.29
CA GLY A 118 -4.45 11.06 3.23
C GLY A 118 -5.54 10.25 2.53
N VAL A 119 -6.53 10.90 1.91
CA VAL A 119 -7.70 10.25 1.31
C VAL A 119 -7.70 10.42 -0.21
N ALA A 120 -8.02 9.35 -0.93
CA ALA A 120 -8.18 9.35 -2.39
C ALA A 120 -9.59 9.75 -2.83
N GLN A 121 -9.72 9.99 -4.13
CA GLN A 121 -10.97 10.14 -4.85
C GLN A 121 -10.85 9.55 -6.25
N ALA A 122 -12.00 9.34 -6.92
CA ALA A 122 -12.00 9.01 -8.33
C ALA A 122 -11.42 10.18 -9.14
N TYR A 123 -10.51 9.87 -10.06
CA TYR A 123 -9.96 10.83 -11.00
C TYR A 123 -11.02 11.20 -12.05
N ASN A 124 -11.23 12.49 -12.28
CA ASN A 124 -12.09 12.96 -13.35
C ASN A 124 -11.30 13.09 -14.64
N GLU A 125 -11.71 12.37 -15.69
CA GLU A 125 -11.06 12.39 -17.02
C GLU A 125 -11.07 13.78 -17.71
N GLU A 126 -11.89 14.72 -17.22
CA GLU A 126 -11.87 16.12 -17.67
C GLU A 126 -10.66 16.91 -17.14
N TRP A 127 -9.96 16.37 -16.14
CA TRP A 127 -8.75 17.00 -15.61
C TRP A 127 -7.55 16.73 -16.51
N PHE A 128 -6.72 17.76 -16.73
CA PHE A 128 -5.62 17.69 -17.68
C PHE A 128 -4.40 16.88 -17.19
N GLU A 129 -4.26 16.64 -15.89
CA GLU A 129 -3.04 16.10 -15.29
C GLU A 129 -3.19 14.64 -14.87
N SER A 130 -3.02 13.73 -15.83
CA SER A 130 -3.13 12.28 -15.57
C SER A 130 -1.98 11.70 -14.74
N ARG A 131 -0.87 12.44 -14.55
CA ARG A 131 0.26 11.99 -13.72
C ARG A 131 -0.09 11.89 -12.23
N VAL A 132 -1.15 12.54 -11.79
CA VAL A 132 -1.67 12.47 -10.42
C VAL A 132 -2.31 11.13 -10.07
N VAL A 133 -2.55 10.29 -11.06
CA VAL A 133 -3.13 8.94 -10.86
C VAL A 133 -2.08 8.02 -10.27
N PHE A 134 -2.37 7.43 -9.12
CA PHE A 134 -1.49 6.49 -8.43
C PHE A 134 -1.97 5.02 -8.50
N GLY A 135 -3.24 4.80 -8.85
CA GLY A 135 -3.81 3.46 -8.87
C GLY A 135 -5.21 3.39 -9.47
N ARG A 136 -5.84 2.23 -9.35
CA ARG A 136 -7.20 1.95 -9.82
C ARG A 136 -8.03 1.20 -8.80
N ALA A 137 -9.32 1.53 -8.71
CA ALA A 137 -10.29 0.85 -7.87
C ALA A 137 -10.55 -0.59 -8.35
N LEU A 138 -10.61 -1.53 -7.43
CA LEU A 138 -10.98 -2.93 -7.70
C LEU A 138 -12.41 -3.26 -7.24
N ALA A 139 -13.07 -2.33 -6.56
CA ALA A 139 -14.42 -2.48 -6.03
C ALA A 139 -15.22 -1.20 -6.25
N ASP A 140 -16.55 -1.34 -6.26
CA ASP A 140 -17.49 -0.24 -6.26
C ASP A 140 -17.70 0.30 -4.84
N LYS A 141 -17.93 1.60 -4.73
CA LYS A 141 -18.35 2.28 -3.51
C LYS A 141 -19.42 3.32 -3.84
N GLU A 142 -20.65 3.04 -3.46
CA GLU A 142 -21.80 3.92 -3.71
C GLU A 142 -22.00 5.01 -2.65
N ASP A 143 -21.56 4.72 -1.41
CA ASP A 143 -21.65 5.68 -0.31
C ASP A 143 -20.67 6.84 -0.57
N PRO A 144 -21.13 8.11 -0.56
CA PRO A 144 -20.27 9.26 -0.80
C PRO A 144 -19.36 9.62 0.39
N THR A 145 -19.58 9.07 1.58
CA THR A 145 -18.74 9.32 2.75
C THR A 145 -17.37 8.66 2.62
N GLU A 146 -16.44 8.99 3.49
CA GLU A 146 -15.13 8.32 3.53
C GLU A 146 -15.30 6.83 3.84
N GLY A 147 -14.51 6.00 3.18
CA GLY A 147 -14.47 4.55 3.40
C GLY A 147 -13.29 3.89 2.72
N LEU A 148 -13.07 2.62 3.01
CA LEU A 148 -12.01 1.81 2.41
C LEU A 148 -12.53 1.06 1.19
N ILE A 149 -11.72 1.04 0.13
CA ILE A 149 -11.90 0.14 -1.01
C ILE A 149 -10.61 -0.60 -1.32
N GLU A 150 -10.74 -1.77 -1.94
CA GLU A 150 -9.60 -2.45 -2.54
C GLU A 150 -9.17 -1.72 -3.81
N ALA A 151 -7.88 -1.42 -3.92
CA ALA A 151 -7.29 -0.81 -5.11
C ALA A 151 -6.00 -1.53 -5.51
N VAL A 152 -5.63 -1.43 -6.77
CA VAL A 152 -4.29 -1.79 -7.26
C VAL A 152 -3.50 -0.50 -7.47
N ILE A 153 -2.30 -0.46 -6.92
CA ILE A 153 -1.39 0.70 -6.99
C ILE A 153 -0.08 0.34 -7.68
N GLY A 154 0.74 1.36 -7.98
CA GLY A 154 2.00 1.18 -8.69
C GLY A 154 1.84 0.99 -10.21
N ILE A 155 0.63 1.08 -10.73
CA ILE A 155 0.32 1.11 -12.17
C ILE A 155 -0.28 2.46 -12.53
N LYS A 156 0.22 3.08 -13.56
CA LYS A 156 -0.26 4.37 -14.09
C LYS A 156 -1.08 4.18 -15.34
#